data_4580c246026e4ea309b0b3829c0ef901
#
_entry.id   4580c246026e4ea309b0b3829c0ef901
#
_cell.length_a   1.000
_cell.length_b   1.000
_cell.length_c   1.000
_cell.angle_alpha   90.00
_cell.angle_beta   90.00
_cell.angle_gamma   90.00
#
_symmetry.space_group_name_H-M   'P 1'
#
loop_
_entity.id
_entity.type
_entity.pdbx_description
1 polymer ?
#
loop_
_entity_poly.entity_id
_entity_poly.type
_entity_poly.pdbx_seq_one_letter_code
_entity_poly.pdbx_strand_id
1 'polypeptide(L)'
;EVDDLTKLHKLRNDLLPTEHLNLYTESSTKFHSIFYSKLNDHWPEFSELYDNFIHNEIVKLFDEPFHYQKWPTFRVHIPNDQAIHTWHSDGDPLHKHPAGEINFFLPLTKCYGTNTIWMESEPWKLDFKPIELDYGEYHMFNGNQCLHGNKPNKTNLTRISLDFRIIPVSKYDPTWNVDSPTSHTKFIVGEYYKELYK
;
A
#
# COMPACT_ATOMS: atom_id res chain seq x y z
N GLU A 1 14.63 8.44 -18.07
CA GLU A 1 13.15 8.46 -18.11
C GLU A 1 12.66 7.03 -18.33
N VAL A 2 11.56 6.67 -17.68
CA VAL A 2 10.90 5.38 -17.86
C VAL A 2 9.62 5.66 -18.63
N ASP A 3 9.58 5.25 -19.89
CA ASP A 3 8.42 5.49 -20.75
C ASP A 3 7.25 4.53 -20.46
N ASP A 4 7.53 3.39 -19.79
CA ASP A 4 6.56 2.34 -19.52
C ASP A 4 6.88 1.68 -18.15
N LEU A 5 6.11 2.04 -17.14
CA LEU A 5 6.26 1.52 -15.78
C LEU A 5 6.12 -0.01 -15.70
N THR A 6 5.37 -0.64 -16.62
CA THR A 6 5.21 -2.09 -16.65
C THR A 6 6.51 -2.83 -17.01
N LYS A 7 7.47 -2.12 -17.57
CA LYS A 7 8.80 -2.61 -17.94
C LYS A 7 9.91 -2.18 -16.99
N LEU A 8 9.58 -1.66 -15.82
CA LEU A 8 10.56 -1.18 -14.85
C LEU A 8 11.63 -2.22 -14.52
N HIS A 9 11.28 -3.50 -14.46
CA HIS A 9 12.22 -4.61 -14.26
C HIS A 9 13.30 -4.74 -15.35
N LYS A 10 13.11 -4.14 -16.52
CA LYS A 10 14.11 -4.14 -17.62
C LYS A 10 15.13 -3.01 -17.50
N LEU A 11 14.90 -2.07 -16.60
CA LEU A 11 15.88 -1.04 -16.29
C LEU A 11 17.00 -1.69 -15.50
N ARG A 12 18.15 -1.72 -16.08
CA ARG A 12 19.46 -1.98 -15.49
C ARG A 12 19.49 -2.94 -14.28
N ASN A 13 20.18 -4.06 -14.44
CA ASN A 13 20.37 -5.05 -13.39
C ASN A 13 21.01 -4.48 -12.10
N ASP A 14 21.75 -3.36 -12.20
CA ASP A 14 22.37 -2.67 -11.07
C ASP A 14 21.38 -1.89 -10.19
N LEU A 15 20.15 -1.67 -10.64
CA LEU A 15 19.09 -1.07 -9.85
C LEU A 15 18.29 -2.08 -9.02
N LEU A 16 18.43 -3.36 -9.34
CA LEU A 16 17.78 -4.45 -8.62
C LEU A 16 18.82 -5.09 -7.70
N PRO A 17 18.64 -5.13 -6.39
CA PRO A 17 19.52 -5.87 -5.53
C PRO A 17 19.52 -7.35 -5.96
N THR A 18 20.69 -7.95 -6.02
CA THR A 18 20.85 -9.38 -6.32
C THR A 18 20.32 -10.30 -5.21
N GLU A 19 19.93 -9.72 -4.07
CA GLU A 19 19.49 -10.39 -2.84
C GLU A 19 17.99 -10.24 -2.57
N HIS A 20 17.16 -10.09 -3.60
CA HIS A 20 15.70 -9.94 -3.48
C HIS A 20 14.98 -11.11 -2.82
N LEU A 21 15.67 -12.17 -2.54
CA LEU A 21 15.12 -13.35 -1.91
C LEU A 21 14.98 -13.23 -0.40
N ASN A 22 15.36 -12.13 0.18
CA ASN A 22 15.13 -11.86 1.60
C ASN A 22 13.74 -11.31 1.83
N LEU A 23 12.90 -12.15 2.07
CA LEU A 23 11.52 -12.38 2.48
C LEU A 23 10.89 -11.35 3.43
N TYR A 24 11.60 -10.33 3.90
CA TYR A 24 11.14 -9.48 5.02
C TYR A 24 11.14 -7.99 4.75
N THR A 25 11.56 -7.53 3.58
CA THR A 25 11.64 -6.09 3.31
C THR A 25 11.09 -5.73 1.95
N GLU A 26 9.82 -5.36 1.91
CA GLU A 26 9.16 -4.80 0.73
C GLU A 26 9.79 -3.50 0.23
N SER A 27 10.64 -2.88 1.04
CA SER A 27 11.29 -1.60 0.77
C SER A 27 12.73 -1.74 0.28
N SER A 28 13.17 -2.94 -0.12
CA SER A 28 14.59 -3.25 -0.36
C SER A 28 15.12 -2.86 -1.74
N THR A 29 14.27 -2.44 -2.68
CA THR A 29 14.77 -2.05 -4.00
C THR A 29 15.22 -0.60 -4.04
N LYS A 30 16.13 -0.25 -4.96
CA LYS A 30 16.49 1.16 -5.23
C LYS A 30 15.27 2.00 -5.64
N PHE A 31 14.24 1.41 -6.23
CA PHE A 31 13.01 2.13 -6.55
C PHE A 31 12.31 2.63 -5.29
N HIS A 32 12.22 1.80 -4.26
CA HIS A 32 11.68 2.18 -2.96
C HIS A 32 12.56 3.25 -2.30
N SER A 33 13.88 3.06 -2.28
CA SER A 33 14.78 4.04 -1.65
C SER A 33 14.74 5.40 -2.34
N ILE A 34 14.63 5.45 -3.67
CA ILE A 34 14.47 6.70 -4.42
C ILE A 34 13.14 7.38 -4.08
N PHE A 35 12.04 6.62 -4.05
CA PHE A 35 10.72 7.14 -3.74
C PHE A 35 10.69 7.73 -2.32
N TYR A 36 11.10 6.96 -1.31
CA TYR A 36 11.08 7.40 0.08
C TYR A 36 12.12 8.49 0.38
N SER A 37 13.28 8.49 -0.28
CA SER A 37 14.24 9.60 -0.18
C SER A 37 13.59 10.90 -0.65
N LYS A 38 12.91 10.90 -1.79
CA LYS A 38 12.20 12.09 -2.27
C LYS A 38 11.12 12.57 -1.31
N LEU A 39 10.37 11.66 -0.71
CA LEU A 39 9.38 12.03 0.31
C LEU A 39 10.03 12.66 1.53
N ASN A 40 11.16 12.13 2.01
CA ASN A 40 11.90 12.65 3.15
C ASN A 40 12.55 14.01 2.84
N ASP A 41 13.03 14.19 1.60
CA ASP A 41 13.64 15.44 1.11
C ASP A 41 12.59 16.53 0.76
N HIS A 42 11.33 16.30 1.13
CA HIS A 42 10.20 17.16 0.84
C HIS A 42 9.83 17.22 -0.65
N TRP A 43 8.79 16.45 -1.01
CA TRP A 43 8.22 16.39 -2.37
C TRP A 43 6.81 17.01 -2.41
N PRO A 44 6.71 18.35 -2.47
CA PRO A 44 5.43 19.05 -2.33
C PRO A 44 4.43 18.69 -3.44
N GLU A 45 4.90 18.50 -4.67
CA GLU A 45 4.02 18.19 -5.80
C GLU A 45 3.32 16.82 -5.62
N PHE A 46 4.04 15.82 -5.12
CA PHE A 46 3.46 14.52 -4.82
C PHE A 46 2.50 14.61 -3.62
N SER A 47 2.89 15.34 -2.57
CA SER A 47 2.05 15.54 -1.39
C SER A 47 0.73 16.22 -1.76
N GLU A 48 0.79 17.28 -2.55
CA GLU A 48 -0.39 18.00 -3.03
C GLU A 48 -1.28 17.12 -3.91
N LEU A 49 -0.69 16.36 -4.83
CA LEU A 49 -1.43 15.43 -5.69
C LEU A 49 -2.15 14.36 -4.86
N TYR A 50 -1.47 13.77 -3.88
CA TYR A 50 -2.05 12.76 -3.01
C TYR A 50 -3.16 13.34 -2.12
N ASP A 51 -2.92 14.49 -1.49
CA ASP A 51 -3.92 15.16 -0.66
C ASP A 51 -5.16 15.55 -1.50
N ASN A 52 -4.97 16.07 -2.71
CA ASN A 52 -6.05 16.38 -3.64
C ASN A 52 -6.86 15.14 -4.04
N PHE A 53 -6.20 13.99 -4.25
CA PHE A 53 -6.90 12.74 -4.52
C PHE A 53 -7.77 12.30 -3.32
N ILE A 54 -7.23 12.37 -2.10
CA ILE A 54 -8.01 12.06 -0.88
C ILE A 54 -9.20 12.99 -0.74
N HIS A 55 -8.99 14.31 -0.87
CA HIS A 55 -10.02 15.34 -0.67
C HIS A 55 -11.07 15.38 -1.78
N ASN A 56 -10.73 15.00 -3.00
CA ASN A 56 -11.65 15.11 -4.13
C ASN A 56 -12.32 13.79 -4.48
N GLU A 57 -11.68 12.65 -4.20
CA GLU A 57 -12.22 11.34 -4.60
C GLU A 57 -12.59 10.47 -3.40
N ILE A 58 -11.68 10.28 -2.45
CA ILE A 58 -11.93 9.37 -1.34
C ILE A 58 -12.97 9.91 -0.36
N VAL A 59 -13.00 11.23 -0.13
CA VAL A 59 -13.97 11.87 0.76
C VAL A 59 -15.43 11.61 0.34
N LYS A 60 -15.69 11.38 -0.94
CA LYS A 60 -17.04 11.11 -1.48
C LYS A 60 -17.61 9.75 -1.04
N LEU A 61 -16.75 8.85 -0.57
CA LEU A 61 -17.14 7.50 -0.17
C LEU A 61 -17.65 7.42 1.27
N PHE A 62 -17.49 8.50 2.04
CA PHE A 62 -17.76 8.48 3.48
C PHE A 62 -18.67 9.63 3.90
N ASP A 63 -19.64 9.31 4.75
CA ASP A 63 -20.56 10.31 5.34
C ASP A 63 -19.98 11.00 6.58
N GLU A 64 -18.91 10.43 7.17
CA GLU A 64 -18.22 10.98 8.32
C GLU A 64 -16.79 11.40 7.99
N PRO A 65 -16.18 12.32 8.77
CA PRO A 65 -14.76 12.67 8.62
C PRO A 65 -13.87 11.46 8.99
N PHE A 66 -12.68 11.44 8.41
CA PHE A 66 -11.69 10.39 8.67
C PHE A 66 -10.27 10.99 8.74
N HIS A 67 -9.37 10.25 9.33
CA HIS A 67 -7.94 10.48 9.21
C HIS A 67 -7.38 9.54 8.14
N TYR A 68 -6.35 9.98 7.41
CA TYR A 68 -5.77 9.19 6.33
C TYR A 68 -4.25 9.07 6.48
N GLN A 69 -3.70 7.97 6.02
CA GLN A 69 -2.27 7.70 6.06
C GLN A 69 -1.50 8.84 5.38
N LYS A 70 -0.54 9.40 6.09
CA LYS A 70 0.22 10.60 5.69
C LYS A 70 0.98 10.39 4.38
N TRP A 71 1.59 9.24 4.24
CA TRP A 71 2.33 8.83 3.06
C TRP A 71 1.88 7.46 2.60
N PRO A 72 1.41 7.30 1.37
CA PRO A 72 1.03 5.99 0.88
C PRO A 72 2.25 5.08 0.82
N THR A 73 2.02 3.79 0.98
CA THR A 73 3.04 2.77 0.82
C THR A 73 3.26 2.51 -0.67
N PHE A 74 4.48 2.70 -1.12
CA PHE A 74 4.87 2.43 -2.51
C PHE A 74 5.26 0.97 -2.68
N ARG A 75 4.70 0.31 -3.70
CA ARG A 75 4.92 -1.10 -4.00
C ARG A 75 5.42 -1.31 -5.42
N VAL A 76 6.44 -2.15 -5.55
CA VAL A 76 6.96 -2.62 -6.83
C VAL A 76 6.99 -4.15 -6.82
N HIS A 77 6.24 -4.78 -7.72
CA HIS A 77 6.15 -6.23 -7.85
C HIS A 77 6.65 -6.65 -9.23
N ILE A 78 7.91 -7.02 -9.30
CA ILE A 78 8.58 -7.40 -10.57
C ILE A 78 8.27 -8.84 -10.95
N PRO A 79 8.43 -9.22 -12.25
CA PRO A 79 8.30 -10.59 -12.70
C PRO A 79 9.21 -11.56 -11.94
N ASN A 80 8.68 -12.73 -11.63
CA ASN A 80 9.33 -13.82 -10.89
C ASN A 80 9.67 -13.52 -9.43
N ASP A 81 9.26 -12.39 -8.91
CA ASP A 81 9.41 -12.02 -7.50
C ASP A 81 8.06 -12.08 -6.79
N GLN A 82 8.08 -11.95 -5.47
CA GLN A 82 6.90 -11.87 -4.62
C GLN A 82 7.03 -10.65 -3.71
N ALA A 83 6.18 -9.65 -3.93
CA ALA A 83 6.29 -8.34 -3.28
C ALA A 83 6.09 -8.41 -1.75
N ILE A 84 5.19 -9.31 -1.29
CA ILE A 84 4.98 -9.62 0.13
C ILE A 84 4.88 -11.13 0.23
N HIS A 85 5.73 -11.74 1.06
CA HIS A 85 5.81 -13.19 1.15
C HIS A 85 4.80 -13.80 2.11
N THR A 86 4.38 -13.05 3.11
CA THR A 86 3.46 -13.54 4.14
C THR A 86 2.03 -13.14 3.86
N TRP A 87 1.13 -14.11 3.94
CA TRP A 87 -0.30 -13.85 4.02
C TRP A 87 -0.61 -13.35 5.42
N HIS A 88 -1.24 -12.19 5.53
CA HIS A 88 -1.49 -11.53 6.80
C HIS A 88 -2.79 -10.72 6.76
N SER A 89 -3.27 -10.35 7.91
CA SER A 89 -4.20 -9.23 8.10
C SER A 89 -3.45 -8.11 8.82
N ASP A 90 -3.76 -6.85 8.50
CA ASP A 90 -3.05 -5.72 9.09
C ASP A 90 -3.26 -5.61 10.61
N GLY A 91 -4.40 -6.10 11.13
CA GLY A 91 -4.70 -6.13 12.56
C GLY A 91 -4.07 -7.29 13.33
N ASP A 92 -3.27 -8.15 12.69
CA ASP A 92 -2.63 -9.27 13.37
C ASP A 92 -1.56 -8.81 14.40
N PRO A 93 -1.10 -9.72 15.28
CA PRO A 93 -0.12 -9.37 16.33
C PRO A 93 1.24 -8.87 15.82
N LEU A 94 1.57 -9.11 14.54
CA LEU A 94 2.82 -8.67 13.94
C LEU A 94 2.70 -7.27 13.34
N HIS A 95 1.56 -6.97 12.69
CA HIS A 95 1.34 -5.69 11.99
C HIS A 95 0.71 -4.62 12.88
N LYS A 96 -0.19 -5.02 13.78
CA LYS A 96 -0.74 -4.19 14.88
C LYS A 96 -1.46 -2.92 14.43
N HIS A 97 -2.00 -2.89 13.25
CA HIS A 97 -2.81 -1.77 12.81
C HIS A 97 -4.08 -1.63 13.65
N PRO A 98 -4.52 -0.42 13.98
CA PRO A 98 -5.70 -0.20 14.81
C PRO A 98 -6.96 -0.71 14.11
N ALA A 99 -7.89 -1.25 14.92
CA ALA A 99 -9.18 -1.70 14.41
C ALA A 99 -9.97 -0.53 13.82
N GLY A 100 -10.64 -0.78 12.70
CA GLY A 100 -11.43 0.23 12.00
C GLY A 100 -10.70 0.93 10.86
N GLU A 101 -9.43 0.64 10.63
CA GLU A 101 -8.79 1.04 9.38
C GLU A 101 -9.44 0.38 8.16
N ILE A 102 -9.49 1.14 7.08
CA ILE A 102 -9.97 0.72 5.77
C ILE A 102 -8.84 0.90 4.78
N ASN A 103 -8.53 -0.16 4.05
CA ASN A 103 -7.43 -0.18 3.09
C ASN A 103 -7.88 0.25 1.70
N PHE A 104 -6.99 0.93 1.01
CA PHE A 104 -7.12 1.26 -0.40
C PHE A 104 -5.90 0.74 -1.16
N PHE A 105 -6.16 0.05 -2.25
CA PHE A 105 -5.18 -0.38 -3.23
C PHE A 105 -5.35 0.42 -4.51
N LEU A 106 -4.35 1.21 -4.87
CA LEU A 106 -4.34 2.12 -6.03
C LEU A 106 -3.22 1.72 -6.99
N PRO A 107 -3.51 0.94 -8.04
CA PRO A 107 -2.51 0.57 -9.02
C PRO A 107 -2.16 1.73 -9.96
N LEU A 108 -0.86 1.87 -10.25
CA LEU A 108 -0.33 2.77 -11.27
C LEU A 108 -0.03 2.03 -12.58
N THR A 109 -0.19 0.70 -12.57
CA THR A 109 -0.10 -0.19 -13.72
C THR A 109 -1.22 -1.21 -13.63
N LYS A 110 -1.59 -1.83 -14.76
CA LYS A 110 -2.63 -2.88 -14.76
C LYS A 110 -2.28 -4.03 -13.80
N CYS A 111 -3.24 -4.38 -12.96
CA CYS A 111 -3.16 -5.47 -11.96
C CYS A 111 -4.09 -6.61 -12.34
N TYR A 112 -3.54 -7.82 -12.44
CA TYR A 112 -4.32 -9.02 -12.76
C TYR A 112 -3.56 -10.31 -12.39
N GLY A 113 -4.26 -11.39 -12.24
CA GLY A 113 -3.67 -12.71 -12.07
C GLY A 113 -2.67 -12.79 -10.92
N THR A 114 -1.38 -12.95 -11.21
CA THR A 114 -0.34 -13.10 -10.18
C THR A 114 0.47 -11.83 -9.90
N ASN A 115 0.26 -10.74 -10.64
CA ASN A 115 0.96 -9.48 -10.34
C ASN A 115 0.19 -8.58 -9.37
N THR A 116 -0.90 -9.06 -8.79
CA THR A 116 -1.78 -8.28 -7.92
C THR A 116 -1.86 -8.85 -6.51
N ILE A 117 -2.58 -8.14 -5.65
CA ILE A 117 -2.94 -8.61 -4.31
C ILE A 117 -4.04 -9.67 -4.44
N TRP A 118 -3.91 -10.73 -3.68
CA TRP A 118 -4.95 -11.74 -3.46
C TRP A 118 -5.49 -11.58 -2.06
N MET A 119 -6.80 -11.65 -1.91
CA MET A 119 -7.45 -11.53 -0.61
C MET A 119 -8.65 -12.45 -0.49
N GLU A 120 -9.03 -12.80 0.73
CA GLU A 120 -10.30 -13.45 1.04
C GLU A 120 -11.45 -12.44 1.02
N SER A 121 -12.67 -12.89 0.74
CA SER A 121 -13.84 -12.01 0.65
C SER A 121 -14.35 -11.52 2.01
N GLU A 122 -14.17 -12.32 3.04
CA GLU A 122 -14.54 -12.04 4.44
C GLU A 122 -13.53 -12.73 5.36
N PRO A 123 -13.35 -12.25 6.59
CA PRO A 123 -12.41 -12.85 7.53
C PRO A 123 -12.61 -14.36 7.69
N TRP A 124 -11.53 -15.11 7.58
CA TRP A 124 -11.47 -16.58 7.74
C TRP A 124 -12.16 -17.43 6.68
N LYS A 125 -12.65 -16.85 5.59
CA LYS A 125 -13.23 -17.62 4.47
C LYS A 125 -12.22 -18.38 3.64
N LEU A 126 -10.98 -17.92 3.56
CA LEU A 126 -9.90 -18.50 2.79
C LEU A 126 -10.21 -18.70 1.28
N ASP A 127 -11.18 -17.98 0.74
CA ASP A 127 -11.65 -18.05 -0.64
C ASP A 127 -10.90 -17.07 -1.58
N PHE A 128 -9.63 -16.95 -1.39
CA PHE A 128 -8.72 -15.97 -2.02
C PHE A 128 -8.96 -15.74 -3.51
N LYS A 129 -9.13 -14.46 -3.88
CA LYS A 129 -9.27 -14.00 -5.26
C LYS A 129 -8.32 -12.86 -5.55
N PRO A 130 -7.85 -12.72 -6.81
CA PRO A 130 -7.05 -11.57 -7.22
C PRO A 130 -7.92 -10.30 -7.25
N ILE A 131 -7.34 -9.19 -6.81
CA ILE A 131 -7.92 -7.86 -7.03
C ILE A 131 -7.45 -7.40 -8.41
N GLU A 132 -8.34 -7.44 -9.42
CA GLU A 132 -8.01 -7.07 -10.78
C GLU A 132 -8.49 -5.66 -11.07
N LEU A 133 -7.57 -4.78 -11.46
CA LEU A 133 -7.79 -3.35 -11.69
C LEU A 133 -6.96 -2.84 -12.85
N ASP A 134 -7.51 -1.88 -13.57
CA ASP A 134 -6.78 -1.06 -14.53
C ASP A 134 -6.26 0.25 -13.90
N TYR A 135 -5.40 0.97 -14.63
CA TYR A 135 -4.96 2.30 -14.24
C TYR A 135 -6.16 3.26 -14.13
N GLY A 136 -6.22 4.01 -13.04
CA GLY A 136 -7.33 4.93 -12.75
C GLY A 136 -8.47 4.32 -11.92
N GLU A 137 -8.36 3.03 -11.60
CA GLU A 137 -9.26 2.35 -10.67
C GLU A 137 -8.57 2.17 -9.31
N TYR A 138 -9.37 1.99 -8.26
CA TYR A 138 -8.88 1.60 -6.93
C TYR A 138 -9.83 0.60 -6.28
N HIS A 139 -9.31 -0.14 -5.32
CA HIS A 139 -10.11 -1.09 -4.54
C HIS A 139 -10.04 -0.75 -3.05
N MET A 140 -11.22 -0.63 -2.44
CA MET A 140 -11.38 -0.44 -1.00
C MET A 140 -11.68 -1.79 -0.35
N PHE A 141 -10.97 -2.14 0.73
CA PHE A 141 -11.14 -3.43 1.38
C PHE A 141 -10.81 -3.43 2.88
N ASN A 142 -11.31 -4.44 3.58
CA ASN A 142 -11.03 -4.66 5.00
C ASN A 142 -9.72 -5.44 5.18
N GLY A 143 -8.58 -4.82 4.91
CA GLY A 143 -7.27 -5.43 5.11
C GLY A 143 -6.92 -5.63 6.59
N ASN A 144 -7.59 -4.91 7.49
CA ASN A 144 -7.38 -5.08 8.93
C ASN A 144 -7.74 -6.48 9.41
N GLN A 145 -8.78 -7.09 8.86
CA GLN A 145 -9.29 -8.38 9.30
C GLN A 145 -9.16 -9.50 8.24
N CYS A 146 -9.25 -9.15 6.95
CA CYS A 146 -9.17 -10.13 5.87
C CYS A 146 -7.70 -10.47 5.56
N LEU A 147 -7.42 -11.77 5.47
CA LEU A 147 -6.12 -12.24 5.01
C LEU A 147 -5.91 -11.82 3.56
N HIS A 148 -4.74 -11.25 3.32
CA HIS A 148 -4.31 -10.84 1.99
C HIS A 148 -2.80 -11.03 1.80
N GLY A 149 -2.36 -11.02 0.56
CA GLY A 149 -0.95 -11.21 0.23
C GLY A 149 -0.71 -11.27 -1.27
N ASN A 150 0.51 -11.58 -1.66
CA ASN A 150 0.91 -11.70 -3.05
C ASN A 150 1.35 -13.13 -3.37
N LYS A 151 1.14 -13.51 -4.61
CA LYS A 151 1.74 -14.73 -5.21
C LYS A 151 2.99 -14.31 -5.98
N PRO A 152 3.93 -15.23 -6.26
CA PRO A 152 5.02 -14.96 -7.20
C PRO A 152 4.45 -14.46 -8.52
N ASN A 153 4.95 -13.31 -8.99
CA ASN A 153 4.49 -12.69 -10.22
C ASN A 153 4.89 -13.51 -11.45
N LYS A 154 3.96 -14.26 -12.03
CA LYS A 154 4.14 -15.07 -13.23
C LYS A 154 3.79 -14.32 -14.52
N THR A 155 3.45 -13.04 -14.44
CA THR A 155 3.30 -12.19 -15.61
C THR A 155 4.67 -11.68 -16.07
N ASN A 156 4.73 -11.14 -17.28
CA ASN A 156 5.94 -10.50 -17.80
C ASN A 156 5.99 -8.99 -17.53
N LEU A 157 5.16 -8.50 -16.61
CA LEU A 157 4.96 -7.08 -16.33
C LEU A 157 5.26 -6.75 -14.87
N THR A 158 5.90 -5.63 -14.64
CA THR A 158 6.00 -5.06 -13.29
C THR A 158 4.66 -4.44 -12.90
N ARG A 159 4.19 -4.73 -11.70
CA ARG A 159 3.14 -3.96 -11.04
C ARG A 159 3.77 -2.87 -10.21
N ILE A 160 3.22 -1.65 -10.32
CA ILE A 160 3.49 -0.54 -9.42
C ILE A 160 2.15 -0.10 -8.83
N SER A 161 2.11 0.08 -7.53
CA SER A 161 0.91 0.54 -6.83
C SER A 161 1.26 1.38 -5.61
N LEU A 162 0.26 2.10 -5.13
CA LEU A 162 0.22 2.75 -3.84
C LEU A 162 -0.84 2.06 -2.98
N ASP A 163 -0.49 1.81 -1.72
CA ASP A 163 -1.44 1.33 -0.72
C ASP A 163 -1.57 2.42 0.35
N PHE A 164 -2.77 2.72 0.77
CA PHE A 164 -2.98 3.64 1.88
C PHE A 164 -4.18 3.23 2.71
N ARG A 165 -4.27 3.78 3.90
CA ARG A 165 -5.34 3.50 4.84
C ARG A 165 -6.02 4.79 5.28
N ILE A 166 -7.29 4.68 5.57
CA ILE A 166 -8.04 5.70 6.29
C ILE A 166 -8.61 5.09 7.57
N ILE A 167 -8.89 5.94 8.55
CA ILE A 167 -9.64 5.53 9.75
C ILE A 167 -10.73 6.57 10.02
N PRO A 168 -12.02 6.16 10.03
CA PRO A 168 -13.12 7.04 10.42
C PRO A 168 -12.88 7.64 11.81
N VAL A 169 -13.23 8.90 12.01
CA VAL A 169 -13.05 9.57 13.32
C VAL A 169 -13.79 8.82 14.43
N SER A 170 -14.95 8.24 14.13
CA SER A 170 -15.71 7.41 15.08
C SER A 170 -15.00 6.11 15.50
N LYS A 171 -13.96 5.69 14.79
CA LYS A 171 -13.14 4.49 15.05
C LYS A 171 -11.72 4.81 15.52
N TYR A 172 -11.33 6.06 15.43
CA TYR A 172 -10.00 6.49 15.82
C TYR A 172 -9.83 6.49 17.34
N ASP A 173 -8.83 5.77 17.81
CA ASP A 173 -8.43 5.76 19.22
C ASP A 173 -7.10 6.52 19.39
N PRO A 174 -7.11 7.76 19.92
CA PRO A 174 -5.89 8.53 20.13
C PRO A 174 -4.98 7.95 21.23
N THR A 175 -5.45 6.95 21.98
CA THR A 175 -4.67 6.27 23.03
C THR A 175 -3.96 5.01 22.51
N TRP A 176 -4.18 4.64 21.23
CA TRP A 176 -3.52 3.49 20.59
C TRP A 176 -2.01 3.73 20.49
N ASN A 177 -1.30 3.39 21.56
CA ASN A 177 0.14 3.66 21.68
C ASN A 177 0.98 2.50 21.15
N VAL A 178 0.82 2.19 19.89
CA VAL A 178 1.55 1.13 19.19
C VAL A 178 2.28 1.73 18.00
N ASP A 179 3.56 1.37 17.84
CA ASP A 179 4.35 1.78 16.71
C ASP A 179 4.09 0.86 15.50
N SER A 180 3.98 1.45 14.32
CA SER A 180 3.98 0.70 13.07
C SER A 180 5.29 -0.11 12.96
N PRO A 181 5.22 -1.42 12.73
CA PRO A 181 6.42 -2.26 12.63
C PRO A 181 7.34 -1.90 11.46
N THR A 182 6.78 -1.27 10.41
CA THR A 182 7.48 -0.94 9.17
C THR A 182 8.02 0.48 9.15
N SER A 183 7.22 1.47 9.55
CA SER A 183 7.60 2.88 9.52
C SER A 183 8.16 3.39 10.84
N HIS A 184 8.02 2.62 11.93
CA HIS A 184 8.38 3.01 13.30
C HIS A 184 7.73 4.32 13.75
N THR A 185 6.58 4.67 13.15
CA THR A 185 5.75 5.82 13.51
C THR A 185 4.55 5.33 14.31
N LYS A 186 4.05 6.15 15.22
CA LYS A 186 2.81 5.84 15.95
C LYS A 186 1.59 6.01 15.06
N PHE A 187 0.59 5.15 15.25
CA PHE A 187 -0.68 5.25 14.56
C PHE A 187 -1.55 6.41 15.09
N ILE A 188 -0.97 7.60 15.13
CA ILE A 188 -1.63 8.82 15.61
C ILE A 188 -1.60 9.92 14.55
N VAL A 189 -2.52 10.88 14.70
CA VAL A 189 -2.54 12.11 13.88
C VAL A 189 -1.26 12.91 14.11
N GLY A 190 -0.70 13.43 13.02
CA GLY A 190 0.58 14.15 12.99
C GLY A 190 1.79 13.25 12.69
N GLU A 191 1.72 11.95 12.99
CA GLU A 191 2.76 10.98 12.64
C GLU A 191 2.32 10.10 11.45
N TYR A 192 1.54 9.06 11.73
CA TYR A 192 1.04 8.14 10.69
C TYR A 192 -0.12 8.71 9.89
N TYR A 193 -1.03 9.45 10.55
CA TYR A 193 -2.20 10.02 9.90
C TYR A 193 -2.11 11.54 9.72
N LYS A 194 -2.75 12.03 8.66
CA LYS A 194 -3.22 13.40 8.49
C LYS A 194 -4.71 13.48 8.82
N GLU A 195 -5.14 14.63 9.30
CA GLU A 195 -6.58 14.93 9.45
C GLU A 195 -7.19 15.33 8.11
N LEU A 196 -8.39 14.85 7.85
CA LEU A 196 -9.27 15.41 6.85
C LEU A 196 -10.17 16.45 7.53
N TYR A 197 -9.94 17.70 7.24
CA TYR A 197 -10.87 18.77 7.61
C TYR A 197 -11.98 18.83 6.55
N LYS A 198 -13.22 18.63 6.97
CA LYS A 198 -14.41 18.88 6.14
C LYS A 198 -14.82 20.33 6.24
#